data_eaa29d191108304623b5fa854cbefe83
#
_entry.id   eaa29d191108304623b5fa854cbefe83
#
_cell.length_a   1.000
_cell.length_b   1.000
_cell.length_c   1.000
_cell.angle_alpha   90.00
_cell.angle_beta   90.00
_cell.angle_gamma   90.00
#
_symmetry.space_group_name_H-M   'P 1'
#
loop_
_entity.id
_entity.type
_entity.pdbx_description
1 polymer ?
#
loop_
_entity_poly.entity_id
_entity_poly.type
_entity_poly.pdbx_seq_one_letter_code
_entity_poly.pdbx_strand_id
1 'polypeptide(L)'
;VYARGKKEFVFAGMRTKFDDANNLTYGALVQRRHVGDDAPDRFVAVIDCRGSKLARRFFTRWHEIAHRLTTHADKLEPVYRSEHDPLERLMDEIAGHVGFYEPLFDPVFRSASDGKVHLTFGVVESIIASTFPAASFQATLFACTRRVTTPVVYLEATLAHKKEVKRKLATKSLFDDDPPPGELRAVKVIQNKAAHAARFTIPTNMRVPADSVIHKLFNFEPQTDGDAQEDLSLWESQGRTLEARAVVVEARKVPGR
;
A
#
# COMPACT_ATOMS: atom_id res chain seq x y z
N VAL A 1 3.27 20.48 12.51
CA VAL A 1 3.33 21.60 13.45
C VAL A 1 1.96 22.24 13.64
N TYR A 2 1.06 22.17 12.68
CA TYR A 2 -0.27 22.80 12.72
C TYR A 2 -1.41 21.91 13.23
N ALA A 3 -1.12 20.73 13.72
CA ALA A 3 -2.13 19.79 14.23
C ALA A 3 -2.68 20.14 15.64
N ARG A 4 -2.24 21.22 16.28
CA ARG A 4 -2.57 21.55 17.68
C ARG A 4 -3.64 22.61 17.89
N GLY A 5 -4.11 23.29 16.86
CA GLY A 5 -5.08 24.37 17.01
C GLY A 5 -6.50 23.94 16.66
N LYS A 6 -7.38 23.83 17.62
CA LYS A 6 -8.82 23.60 17.37
C LYS A 6 -9.53 24.78 16.66
N LYS A 7 -8.83 25.86 16.36
CA LYS A 7 -9.47 27.11 15.95
C LYS A 7 -8.96 27.77 14.66
N GLU A 8 -7.88 27.31 14.01
CA GLU A 8 -7.14 28.31 13.25
C GLU A 8 -6.89 28.06 11.78
N PHE A 9 -7.39 26.97 11.21
CA PHE A 9 -7.28 26.77 9.77
C PHE A 9 -8.61 26.44 9.13
N VAL A 10 -9.46 27.44 9.07
CA VAL A 10 -10.49 27.48 8.04
C VAL A 10 -9.83 28.06 6.79
N PHE A 11 -9.04 27.28 6.07
CA PHE A 11 -8.85 27.55 4.66
C PHE A 11 -10.22 27.39 4.02
N ALA A 12 -10.81 28.50 3.61
CA ALA A 12 -12.11 28.48 2.93
C ALA A 12 -12.06 27.42 1.80
N GLY A 13 -12.95 26.45 1.85
CA GLY A 13 -13.02 25.34 0.90
C GLY A 13 -12.17 24.10 1.20
N MET A 14 -11.24 24.10 2.14
CA MET A 14 -10.45 22.89 2.44
C MET A 14 -11.21 21.89 3.31
N ARG A 15 -12.09 22.34 4.18
CA ARG A 15 -12.93 21.46 4.97
C ARG A 15 -13.76 20.52 4.08
N THR A 16 -14.32 21.06 3.03
CA THR A 16 -15.13 20.28 2.06
C THR A 16 -14.29 19.26 1.28
N LYS A 17 -13.00 19.54 0.99
CA LYS A 17 -12.12 18.58 0.33
C LYS A 17 -11.75 17.38 1.20
N PHE A 18 -11.64 17.58 2.53
CA PHE A 18 -11.31 16.50 3.46
C PHE A 18 -12.55 15.80 4.03
N ASP A 19 -13.71 16.39 3.91
CA ASP A 19 -14.99 15.86 4.40
C ASP A 19 -15.87 15.33 3.25
N ASP A 20 -15.29 15.07 2.07
CA ASP A 20 -16.02 14.47 0.95
C ASP A 20 -16.58 13.10 1.32
N ALA A 21 -17.71 12.75 0.71
CA ALA A 21 -18.44 11.51 1.02
C ALA A 21 -17.63 10.24 0.81
N ASN A 22 -16.56 10.30 0.01
CA ASN A 22 -15.69 9.17 -0.30
C ASN A 22 -14.46 9.09 0.60
N ASN A 23 -14.21 10.13 1.40
CA ASN A 23 -13.09 10.19 2.37
C ASN A 23 -11.71 9.82 1.78
N LEU A 24 -11.49 10.06 0.48
CA LEU A 24 -10.30 9.64 -0.27
C LEU A 24 -9.17 10.67 -0.25
N THR A 25 -9.45 11.93 0.11
CA THR A 25 -8.43 12.97 0.19
C THR A 25 -7.61 12.83 1.46
N TYR A 26 -6.31 12.60 1.32
CA TYR A 26 -5.37 12.42 2.44
C TYR A 26 -4.49 13.64 2.66
N GLY A 27 -4.22 14.39 1.61
CA GLY A 27 -3.40 15.61 1.64
C GLY A 27 -3.80 16.60 0.57
N ALA A 28 -3.27 17.80 0.64
CA ALA A 28 -3.37 18.82 -0.38
C ALA A 28 -2.20 19.78 -0.30
N LEU A 29 -1.60 20.07 -1.43
CA LEU A 29 -0.59 21.13 -1.55
C LEU A 29 -1.26 22.44 -1.87
N VAL A 30 -1.05 23.47 -1.05
CA VAL A 30 -1.63 24.79 -1.20
C VAL A 30 -0.53 25.79 -1.49
N GLN A 31 -0.64 26.48 -2.62
CA GLN A 31 0.22 27.61 -2.94
C GLN A 31 -0.35 28.88 -2.28
N ARG A 32 0.44 29.52 -1.45
CA ARG A 32 0.13 30.86 -0.93
C ARG A 32 0.70 31.89 -1.88
N ARG A 33 -0.16 32.66 -2.51
CA ARG A 33 0.26 33.87 -3.22
C ARG A 33 0.52 34.97 -2.17
N HIS A 34 1.70 35.52 -2.15
CA HIS A 34 1.97 36.72 -1.39
C HIS A 34 1.43 37.92 -2.16
N VAL A 35 0.85 38.86 -1.42
CA VAL A 35 0.49 40.17 -1.93
C VAL A 35 1.75 41.01 -1.82
N GLY A 36 2.61 40.99 -2.86
CA GLY A 36 3.85 41.75 -2.93
C GLY A 36 4.81 41.10 -3.94
N ASP A 37 5.39 41.89 -4.83
CA ASP A 37 6.10 41.42 -6.04
C ASP A 37 7.41 40.66 -5.78
N ASP A 38 7.97 40.68 -4.56
CA ASP A 38 9.32 40.16 -4.29
C ASP A 38 9.35 38.92 -3.36
N ALA A 39 8.23 38.39 -2.92
CA ALA A 39 8.24 37.25 -2.01
C ALA A 39 8.06 35.90 -2.77
N PRO A 40 8.95 34.93 -2.55
CA PRO A 40 8.82 33.63 -3.23
C PRO A 40 7.51 32.95 -2.83
N ASP A 41 6.87 32.33 -3.80
CA ASP A 41 5.67 31.48 -3.59
C ASP A 41 5.93 30.48 -2.46
N ARG A 42 5.07 30.51 -1.48
CA ARG A 42 5.11 29.56 -0.36
C ARG A 42 4.10 28.44 -0.57
N PHE A 43 4.56 27.22 -0.44
CA PHE A 43 3.71 26.05 -0.47
C PHE A 43 3.48 25.51 0.93
N VAL A 44 2.25 25.10 1.21
CA VAL A 44 1.87 24.46 2.47
C VAL A 44 1.20 23.13 2.14
N ALA A 45 1.80 22.04 2.60
CA ALA A 45 1.17 20.74 2.55
C ALA A 45 0.23 20.59 3.76
N VAL A 46 -1.04 20.39 3.52
CA VAL A 46 -2.05 20.09 4.53
C VAL A 46 -2.33 18.60 4.48
N ILE A 47 -2.17 17.92 5.61
CA ILE A 47 -2.31 16.45 5.69
C ILE A 47 -3.42 16.12 6.68
N ASP A 48 -4.38 15.32 6.25
CA ASP A 48 -5.44 14.81 7.11
C ASP A 48 -4.94 13.65 7.96
N CYS A 49 -4.84 13.90 9.27
CA CYS A 49 -4.39 12.90 10.25
C CYS A 49 -5.54 12.38 11.11
N ARG A 50 -6.79 12.53 10.70
CA ARG A 50 -7.97 12.08 11.47
C ARG A 50 -8.17 10.58 11.28
N GLY A 51 -8.52 9.88 12.37
CA GLY A 51 -8.89 8.46 12.36
C GLY A 51 -7.83 7.58 11.67
N SER A 52 -8.27 6.73 10.78
CA SER A 52 -7.41 5.79 10.03
C SER A 52 -6.42 6.47 9.08
N LYS A 53 -6.65 7.74 8.71
CA LYS A 53 -5.76 8.50 7.84
C LYS A 53 -4.41 8.80 8.50
N LEU A 54 -4.33 8.78 9.84
CA LEU A 54 -3.09 8.98 10.60
C LEU A 54 -1.98 8.02 10.15
N ALA A 55 -2.31 6.77 9.84
CA ALA A 55 -1.34 5.76 9.40
C ALA A 55 -0.69 6.12 8.05
N ARG A 56 -1.31 6.94 7.23
CA ARG A 56 -0.79 7.35 5.91
C ARG A 56 0.02 8.65 5.95
N ARG A 57 0.04 9.37 7.09
CA ARG A 57 0.65 10.71 7.23
C ARG A 57 2.09 10.80 6.71
N PHE A 58 2.89 9.77 6.93
CA PHE A 58 4.29 9.73 6.49
C PHE A 58 4.36 9.76 4.97
N PHE A 59 3.67 8.83 4.32
CA PHE A 59 3.68 8.72 2.86
C PHE A 59 3.02 9.93 2.20
N THR A 60 1.86 10.36 2.70
CA THR A 60 1.15 11.54 2.19
C THR A 60 2.01 12.80 2.21
N ARG A 61 2.82 13.00 3.28
CA ARG A 61 3.74 14.14 3.34
C ARG A 61 4.74 14.14 2.18
N TRP A 62 5.32 13.00 1.88
CA TRP A 62 6.29 12.89 0.79
C TRP A 62 5.62 12.98 -0.59
N HIS A 63 4.40 12.48 -0.72
CA HIS A 63 3.58 12.63 -1.91
C HIS A 63 3.29 14.11 -2.23
N GLU A 64 2.88 14.90 -1.25
CA GLU A 64 2.68 16.34 -1.44
C GLU A 64 3.99 17.09 -1.77
N ILE A 65 5.11 16.65 -1.20
CA ILE A 65 6.43 17.17 -1.57
C ILE A 65 6.78 16.78 -3.03
N ALA A 66 6.44 15.58 -3.47
CA ALA A 66 6.65 15.15 -4.84
C ALA A 66 5.91 16.06 -5.83
N HIS A 67 4.66 16.43 -5.55
CA HIS A 67 3.95 17.43 -6.34
C HIS A 67 4.70 18.74 -6.41
N ARG A 68 5.34 19.20 -5.33
CA ARG A 68 6.14 20.42 -5.34
C ARG A 68 7.39 20.30 -6.20
N LEU A 69 8.06 19.16 -6.17
CA LEU A 69 9.26 18.91 -6.97
C LEU A 69 8.97 18.92 -8.48
N THR A 70 7.76 18.54 -8.85
CA THR A 70 7.33 18.45 -10.26
C THR A 70 6.61 19.69 -10.77
N THR A 71 6.22 20.65 -9.90
CA THR A 71 5.50 21.88 -10.28
C THR A 71 6.32 22.83 -11.15
N HIS A 72 7.62 22.66 -11.27
CA HIS A 72 8.42 23.37 -12.27
C HIS A 72 8.29 22.81 -13.69
N ALA A 73 7.60 21.69 -13.87
CA ALA A 73 7.12 21.27 -15.18
C ALA A 73 5.89 22.10 -15.57
N ASP A 74 6.09 23.34 -15.89
CA ASP A 74 5.20 24.50 -15.93
C ASP A 74 3.90 24.43 -16.75
N LYS A 75 3.40 23.25 -17.09
CA LYS A 75 2.25 23.12 -18.03
C LYS A 75 1.27 22.00 -17.74
N LEU A 76 1.32 21.38 -16.58
CA LEU A 76 0.30 20.39 -16.25
C LEU A 76 -0.86 21.10 -15.56
N GLU A 77 -1.87 21.48 -16.35
CA GLU A 77 -3.13 21.97 -15.81
C GLU A 77 -3.67 20.97 -14.77
N PRO A 78 -4.31 21.45 -13.69
CA PRO A 78 -4.92 20.60 -12.69
C PRO A 78 -6.15 19.89 -13.29
N VAL A 79 -5.91 18.83 -14.03
CA VAL A 79 -6.96 17.91 -14.46
C VAL A 79 -7.38 17.13 -13.23
N TYR A 80 -8.69 16.92 -13.04
CA TYR A 80 -9.22 16.05 -12.01
C TYR A 80 -8.60 14.66 -12.12
N ARG A 81 -7.83 14.25 -11.11
CA ARG A 81 -6.96 13.08 -11.17
C ARG A 81 -7.63 11.90 -10.46
N SER A 82 -7.70 10.80 -11.15
CA SER A 82 -8.14 9.52 -10.58
C SER A 82 -6.95 8.76 -10.00
N GLU A 83 -7.20 7.77 -9.13
CA GLU A 83 -6.17 6.84 -8.61
C GLU A 83 -5.35 6.13 -9.71
N HIS A 84 -5.82 6.16 -10.95
CA HIS A 84 -5.17 5.56 -12.11
C HIS A 84 -4.39 6.56 -12.96
N ASP A 85 -4.34 7.84 -12.54
CA ASP A 85 -3.58 8.86 -13.24
C ASP A 85 -2.09 8.50 -13.22
N PRO A 86 -1.41 8.44 -14.38
CA PRO A 86 0.04 8.19 -14.46
C PRO A 86 0.87 9.17 -13.64
N LEU A 87 0.40 10.41 -13.49
CA LEU A 87 1.10 11.43 -12.73
C LEU A 87 0.99 11.17 -11.22
N GLU A 88 -0.17 10.75 -10.70
CA GLU A 88 -0.30 10.34 -9.30
C GLU A 88 0.60 9.14 -8.98
N ARG A 89 0.72 8.18 -9.91
CA ARG A 89 1.68 7.07 -9.77
C ARG A 89 3.13 7.54 -9.72
N LEU A 90 3.48 8.54 -10.53
CA LEU A 90 4.81 9.15 -10.50
C LEU A 90 5.06 9.84 -9.15
N MET A 91 4.05 10.55 -8.60
CA MET A 91 4.15 11.16 -7.28
C MET A 91 4.35 10.10 -6.20
N ASP A 92 3.64 8.99 -6.26
CA ASP A 92 3.81 7.85 -5.35
C ASP A 92 5.22 7.24 -5.44
N GLU A 93 5.76 7.09 -6.65
CA GLU A 93 7.14 6.62 -6.84
C GLU A 93 8.16 7.59 -6.24
N ILE A 94 8.05 8.88 -6.54
CA ILE A 94 8.93 9.91 -5.98
C ILE A 94 8.80 9.94 -4.45
N ALA A 95 7.58 9.90 -3.92
CA ALA A 95 7.32 9.85 -2.48
C ALA A 95 7.99 8.66 -1.80
N GLY A 96 7.92 7.49 -2.44
CA GLY A 96 8.58 6.27 -1.97
C GLY A 96 10.11 6.39 -1.94
N HIS A 97 10.70 6.98 -2.99
CA HIS A 97 12.15 7.19 -3.05
C HIS A 97 12.66 8.25 -2.08
N VAL A 98 11.94 9.37 -1.94
CA VAL A 98 12.34 10.45 -1.04
C VAL A 98 12.09 10.10 0.42
N GLY A 99 10.93 9.48 0.72
CA GLY A 99 10.55 9.09 2.08
C GLY A 99 11.46 7.99 2.66
N PHE A 100 11.91 7.08 1.82
CA PHE A 100 12.85 6.00 2.16
C PHE A 100 14.15 6.18 1.38
N TYR A 101 14.74 7.37 1.53
CA TYR A 101 15.95 7.77 0.83
C TYR A 101 17.06 6.74 1.01
N GLU A 102 17.57 6.22 -0.09
CA GLU A 102 18.47 5.07 -0.14
C GLU A 102 19.67 5.18 0.80
N PRO A 103 20.45 6.27 0.82
CA PRO A 103 21.60 6.40 1.72
C PRO A 103 21.26 6.33 3.21
N LEU A 104 20.03 6.66 3.61
CA LEU A 104 19.56 6.59 5.00
C LEU A 104 18.87 5.26 5.31
N PHE A 105 18.12 4.73 4.37
CA PHE A 105 17.31 3.53 4.57
C PHE A 105 18.12 2.25 4.46
N ASP A 106 19.04 2.15 3.49
CA ASP A 106 19.77 0.91 3.20
C ASP A 106 20.66 0.42 4.35
N PRO A 107 21.36 1.27 5.10
CA PRO A 107 22.09 0.81 6.30
C PRO A 107 21.15 0.21 7.35
N VAL A 108 19.98 0.83 7.56
CA VAL A 108 18.96 0.36 8.52
C VAL A 108 18.39 -0.96 8.06
N PHE A 109 18.03 -1.06 6.78
CA PHE A 109 17.52 -2.30 6.19
C PHE A 109 18.51 -3.45 6.29
N ARG A 110 19.78 -3.22 5.95
CA ARG A 110 20.84 -4.22 6.07
C ARG A 110 21.02 -4.68 7.51
N SER A 111 21.09 -3.75 8.46
CA SER A 111 21.21 -4.08 9.88
C SER A 111 20.02 -4.89 10.40
N ALA A 112 18.79 -4.52 10.02
CA ALA A 112 17.59 -5.25 10.43
C ALA A 112 17.47 -6.63 9.77
N SER A 113 18.07 -6.80 8.59
CA SER A 113 18.06 -8.04 7.81
C SER A 113 19.26 -8.94 8.13
N ASP A 114 20.19 -8.52 8.96
CA ASP A 114 21.42 -9.24 9.26
C ASP A 114 21.12 -10.65 9.80
N GLY A 115 21.76 -11.64 9.20
CA GLY A 115 21.55 -13.06 9.51
C GLY A 115 20.21 -13.65 9.02
N LYS A 116 19.34 -12.90 8.34
CA LYS A 116 18.07 -13.39 7.81
C LYS A 116 18.17 -13.62 6.30
N VAL A 117 17.78 -14.82 5.89
CA VAL A 117 17.79 -15.22 4.47
C VAL A 117 16.61 -14.60 3.71
N HIS A 118 15.51 -14.29 4.41
CA HIS A 118 14.26 -13.82 3.82
C HIS A 118 13.77 -12.54 4.48
N LEU A 119 13.07 -11.72 3.71
CA LEU A 119 12.30 -10.60 4.25
C LEU A 119 11.15 -11.12 5.09
N THR A 120 11.11 -10.79 6.38
CA THR A 120 10.06 -11.17 7.33
C THR A 120 9.30 -9.94 7.82
N PHE A 121 8.10 -10.14 8.38
CA PHE A 121 7.36 -9.06 9.04
C PHE A 121 8.15 -8.46 10.20
N GLY A 122 8.90 -9.29 10.95
CA GLY A 122 9.76 -8.82 12.03
C GLY A 122 10.86 -7.87 11.59
N VAL A 123 11.43 -8.04 10.37
CA VAL A 123 12.38 -7.07 9.80
C VAL A 123 11.71 -5.72 9.58
N VAL A 124 10.51 -5.71 9.00
CA VAL A 124 9.76 -4.48 8.74
C VAL A 124 9.42 -3.75 10.04
N GLU A 125 8.97 -4.49 11.06
CA GLU A 125 8.64 -3.94 12.39
C GLU A 125 9.86 -3.37 13.09
N SER A 126 11.00 -4.04 13.01
CA SER A 126 12.26 -3.56 13.58
C SER A 126 12.70 -2.23 12.97
N ILE A 127 12.56 -2.07 11.65
CA ILE A 127 12.87 -0.82 10.94
C ILE A 127 11.93 0.31 11.39
N ILE A 128 10.63 0.02 11.51
CA ILE A 128 9.66 1.00 12.00
C ILE A 128 10.01 1.43 13.42
N ALA A 129 10.22 0.47 14.32
CA ALA A 129 10.48 0.76 15.72
C ALA A 129 11.78 1.54 15.94
N SER A 130 12.83 1.25 15.17
CA SER A 130 14.15 1.85 15.36
C SER A 130 14.32 3.21 14.69
N THR A 131 13.83 3.37 13.46
CA THR A 131 14.23 4.52 12.63
C THR A 131 13.08 5.26 11.97
N PHE A 132 12.00 4.56 11.59
CA PHE A 132 10.90 5.14 10.83
C PHE A 132 9.54 5.06 11.56
N PRO A 133 9.42 5.53 12.83
CA PRO A 133 8.22 5.33 13.65
C PRO A 133 6.96 6.04 13.10
N ALA A 134 7.14 6.95 12.17
CA ALA A 134 6.03 7.63 11.50
C ALA A 134 5.56 6.92 10.22
N ALA A 135 6.33 5.97 9.70
CA ALA A 135 5.97 5.21 8.51
C ALA A 135 4.95 4.12 8.85
N SER A 136 4.03 3.85 7.93
CA SER A 136 3.12 2.71 8.07
C SER A 136 3.86 1.40 7.75
N PHE A 137 3.38 0.30 8.33
CA PHE A 137 3.89 -1.03 8.02
C PHE A 137 3.93 -1.29 6.51
N GLN A 138 2.86 -0.97 5.80
CA GLN A 138 2.75 -1.18 4.37
C GLN A 138 3.78 -0.35 3.57
N ALA A 139 3.96 0.93 3.90
CA ALA A 139 4.95 1.77 3.22
C ALA A 139 6.38 1.25 3.43
N THR A 140 6.70 0.84 4.66
CA THR A 140 8.02 0.26 5.00
C THR A 140 8.22 -1.08 4.31
N LEU A 141 7.21 -1.94 4.28
CA LEU A 141 7.25 -3.22 3.57
C LEU A 141 7.55 -3.02 2.08
N PHE A 142 6.91 -2.04 1.42
CA PHE A 142 7.21 -1.71 0.03
C PHE A 142 8.65 -1.24 -0.16
N ALA A 143 9.13 -0.40 0.73
CA ALA A 143 10.50 0.06 0.69
C ALA A 143 11.50 -1.10 0.85
N CYS A 144 11.23 -2.07 1.74
CA CYS A 144 12.01 -3.29 1.90
C CYS A 144 11.95 -4.18 0.65
N THR A 145 10.74 -4.42 0.13
CA THR A 145 10.53 -5.29 -1.03
C THR A 145 11.29 -4.81 -2.28
N ARG A 146 11.42 -3.50 -2.48
CA ARG A 146 12.20 -2.91 -3.57
C ARG A 146 13.71 -3.19 -3.46
N ARG A 147 14.22 -3.47 -2.26
CA ARG A 147 15.66 -3.65 -1.96
C ARG A 147 16.08 -5.12 -1.90
N VAL A 148 15.13 -6.00 -1.74
CA VAL A 148 15.41 -7.45 -1.72
C VAL A 148 15.72 -7.94 -3.13
N THR A 149 16.83 -8.64 -3.27
CA THR A 149 17.29 -9.21 -4.55
C THR A 149 16.72 -10.61 -4.81
N THR A 150 16.23 -11.29 -3.79
CA THR A 150 15.53 -12.57 -3.92
C THR A 150 14.06 -12.34 -4.31
N PRO A 151 13.41 -13.32 -4.99
CA PRO A 151 12.00 -13.23 -5.31
C PRO A 151 11.13 -13.09 -4.07
N VAL A 152 10.34 -12.03 -3.99
CA VAL A 152 9.40 -11.77 -2.89
C VAL A 152 8.05 -11.36 -3.46
N VAL A 153 7.00 -11.98 -2.92
CA VAL A 153 5.61 -11.64 -3.16
C VAL A 153 4.93 -11.34 -1.83
N TYR A 154 4.36 -10.17 -1.71
CA TYR A 154 3.44 -9.82 -0.63
C TYR A 154 2.01 -9.88 -1.15
N LEU A 155 1.11 -10.47 -0.38
CA LEU A 155 -0.31 -10.46 -0.69
C LEU A 155 -1.17 -10.16 0.55
N GLU A 156 -2.29 -9.49 0.31
CA GLU A 156 -3.38 -9.36 1.27
C GLU A 156 -4.52 -10.26 0.81
N ALA A 157 -5.02 -11.11 1.70
CA ALA A 157 -6.11 -12.02 1.41
C ALA A 157 -7.34 -11.71 2.27
N THR A 158 -8.52 -11.81 1.67
CA THR A 158 -9.80 -11.68 2.38
C THR A 158 -10.88 -12.49 1.66
N LEU A 159 -12.02 -12.69 2.31
CA LEU A 159 -13.17 -13.30 1.64
C LEU A 159 -13.65 -12.38 0.50
N ALA A 160 -13.67 -12.89 -0.68
CA ALA A 160 -14.07 -12.17 -1.87
C ALA A 160 -14.70 -13.10 -2.92
N HIS A 161 -15.50 -12.52 -3.79
CA HIS A 161 -16.08 -13.25 -4.93
C HIS A 161 -15.19 -13.15 -6.16
N LYS A 162 -15.31 -14.11 -7.08
CA LYS A 162 -14.74 -14.01 -8.42
C LYS A 162 -15.24 -12.73 -9.12
N LYS A 163 -14.42 -12.17 -10.02
CA LYS A 163 -14.78 -10.94 -10.77
C LYS A 163 -16.11 -11.07 -11.48
N GLU A 164 -16.42 -12.24 -12.04
CA GLU A 164 -17.67 -12.54 -12.71
C GLU A 164 -18.88 -12.48 -11.77
N VAL A 165 -18.73 -13.05 -10.56
CA VAL A 165 -19.75 -13.00 -9.51
C VAL A 165 -19.97 -11.56 -9.05
N LYS A 166 -18.88 -10.80 -8.81
CA LYS A 166 -18.98 -9.38 -8.47
C LYS A 166 -19.72 -8.57 -9.52
N ARG A 167 -19.49 -8.85 -10.82
CA ARG A 167 -20.19 -8.19 -11.92
C ARG A 167 -21.67 -8.54 -11.94
N LYS A 168 -22.01 -9.82 -11.73
CA LYS A 168 -23.42 -10.26 -11.61
C LYS A 168 -24.11 -9.60 -10.41
N LEU A 169 -23.44 -9.53 -9.26
CA LEU A 169 -23.97 -8.88 -8.06
C LEU A 169 -24.24 -7.39 -8.26
N ALA A 170 -23.41 -6.70 -9.03
CA ALA A 170 -23.62 -5.28 -9.34
C ALA A 170 -24.85 -5.02 -10.23
N THR A 171 -25.33 -6.05 -10.94
CA THR A 171 -26.51 -6.01 -11.80
C THR A 171 -27.67 -6.89 -11.27
N LYS A 172 -27.56 -7.37 -10.02
CA LYS A 172 -28.53 -8.28 -9.41
C LYS A 172 -29.92 -7.67 -9.35
N SER A 173 -30.93 -8.43 -9.83
CA SER A 173 -32.34 -8.19 -9.60
C SER A 173 -32.79 -8.74 -8.25
N LEU A 174 -33.91 -8.23 -7.74
CA LEU A 174 -34.57 -8.74 -6.51
C LEU A 174 -34.99 -10.23 -6.59
N PHE A 175 -35.03 -10.80 -7.80
CA PHE A 175 -35.42 -12.17 -8.05
C PHE A 175 -34.25 -13.12 -8.32
N ASP A 176 -33.01 -12.64 -8.25
CA ASP A 176 -31.85 -13.48 -8.46
C ASP A 176 -31.48 -14.24 -7.18
N ASP A 177 -30.98 -15.46 -7.36
CA ASP A 177 -30.50 -16.32 -6.25
C ASP A 177 -29.40 -15.63 -5.42
N ASP A 178 -29.29 -16.04 -4.18
CA ASP A 178 -28.21 -15.55 -3.32
C ASP A 178 -26.85 -15.96 -3.88
N PRO A 179 -25.87 -15.04 -3.81
CA PRO A 179 -24.54 -15.33 -4.32
C PRO A 179 -23.90 -16.46 -3.52
N PRO A 180 -23.04 -17.27 -4.16
CA PRO A 180 -22.26 -18.26 -3.45
C PRO A 180 -21.40 -17.58 -2.37
N PRO A 181 -21.04 -18.29 -1.28
CA PRO A 181 -20.18 -17.72 -0.26
C PRO A 181 -18.85 -17.25 -0.86
N GLY A 182 -18.31 -16.18 -0.30
CA GLY A 182 -16.99 -15.67 -0.70
C GLY A 182 -15.89 -16.70 -0.40
N GLU A 183 -14.88 -16.75 -1.25
CA GLU A 183 -13.68 -17.57 -1.05
C GLU A 183 -12.52 -16.66 -0.60
N LEU A 184 -11.56 -17.23 0.14
CA LEU A 184 -10.34 -16.50 0.48
C LEU A 184 -9.52 -16.21 -0.79
N ARG A 185 -9.33 -14.93 -1.10
CA ARG A 185 -8.69 -14.48 -2.34
C ARG A 185 -7.65 -13.41 -2.08
N ALA A 186 -6.58 -13.42 -2.87
CA ALA A 186 -5.55 -12.39 -2.88
C ALA A 186 -6.14 -11.09 -3.47
N VAL A 187 -6.52 -10.16 -2.61
CA VAL A 187 -7.15 -8.88 -3.05
C VAL A 187 -6.11 -7.83 -3.42
N LYS A 188 -4.91 -7.94 -2.88
CA LYS A 188 -3.77 -7.10 -3.21
C LYS A 188 -2.52 -7.96 -3.33
N VAL A 189 -1.74 -7.72 -4.36
CA VAL A 189 -0.49 -8.46 -4.61
C VAL A 189 0.58 -7.46 -5.04
N ILE A 190 1.76 -7.58 -4.42
CA ILE A 190 2.93 -6.79 -4.73
C ILE A 190 4.10 -7.73 -4.89
N GLN A 191 4.84 -7.54 -5.97
CA GLN A 191 5.91 -8.42 -6.38
C GLN A 191 7.12 -7.57 -6.72
N ASN A 192 8.30 -8.01 -6.29
CA ASN A 192 9.52 -7.32 -6.67
C ASN A 192 10.00 -7.74 -8.08
N LYS A 193 10.99 -7.03 -8.61
CA LYS A 193 11.56 -7.30 -9.93
C LYS A 193 12.13 -8.73 -10.02
N ALA A 194 12.70 -9.25 -8.93
CA ALA A 194 13.24 -10.60 -8.88
C ALA A 194 12.14 -11.67 -8.98
N ALA A 195 10.98 -11.45 -8.36
CA ALA A 195 9.82 -12.33 -8.49
C ALA A 195 9.31 -12.37 -9.93
N HIS A 196 9.21 -11.22 -10.59
CA HIS A 196 8.84 -11.14 -12.02
C HIS A 196 9.86 -11.87 -12.90
N ALA A 197 11.15 -11.65 -12.71
CA ALA A 197 12.22 -12.31 -13.46
C ALA A 197 12.21 -13.84 -13.25
N ALA A 198 11.91 -14.28 -12.03
CA ALA A 198 11.77 -15.70 -11.70
C ALA A 198 10.43 -16.32 -12.11
N ARG A 199 9.56 -15.56 -12.79
CA ARG A 199 8.18 -15.96 -13.12
C ARG A 199 7.33 -16.37 -11.90
N PHE A 200 7.73 -15.94 -10.72
CA PHE A 200 7.01 -16.13 -9.46
C PHE A 200 5.95 -15.04 -9.35
N THR A 201 4.81 -15.22 -10.01
CA THR A 201 3.76 -14.20 -10.06
C THR A 201 2.42 -14.77 -9.60
N ILE A 202 1.83 -14.13 -8.59
CA ILE A 202 0.49 -14.43 -8.10
C ILE A 202 -0.46 -13.35 -8.62
N PRO A 203 -1.48 -13.68 -9.41
CA PRO A 203 -2.43 -12.69 -9.92
C PRO A 203 -3.38 -12.20 -8.82
N THR A 204 -3.75 -10.93 -8.88
CA THR A 204 -4.80 -10.38 -8.04
C THR A 204 -6.12 -11.12 -8.28
N ASN A 205 -6.87 -11.35 -7.23
CA ASN A 205 -8.12 -12.11 -7.17
C ASN A 205 -7.93 -13.63 -7.33
N MET A 206 -6.70 -14.13 -7.29
CA MET A 206 -6.43 -15.55 -7.19
C MET A 206 -7.00 -16.13 -5.89
N ARG A 207 -7.58 -17.32 -5.93
CA ARG A 207 -7.99 -18.06 -4.74
C ARG A 207 -6.76 -18.51 -3.97
N VAL A 208 -6.76 -18.29 -2.66
CA VAL A 208 -5.71 -18.84 -1.78
C VAL A 208 -5.89 -20.36 -1.69
N PRO A 209 -4.84 -21.14 -1.93
CA PRO A 209 -4.91 -22.60 -1.84
C PRO A 209 -5.32 -23.06 -0.44
N ALA A 210 -6.16 -24.10 -0.37
CA ALA A 210 -6.65 -24.63 0.90
C ALA A 210 -5.53 -25.17 1.80
N ASP A 211 -4.48 -25.69 1.19
CA ASP A 211 -3.32 -26.26 1.90
C ASP A 211 -2.29 -25.21 2.33
N SER A 212 -2.43 -23.97 1.86
CA SER A 212 -1.55 -22.88 2.25
C SER A 212 -1.70 -22.51 3.74
N VAL A 213 -0.59 -22.14 4.36
CA VAL A 213 -0.57 -21.61 5.74
C VAL A 213 -1.48 -20.38 5.88
N ILE A 214 -1.61 -19.57 4.83
CA ILE A 214 -2.51 -18.41 4.82
C ILE A 214 -3.97 -18.86 4.99
N HIS A 215 -4.40 -19.90 4.26
CA HIS A 215 -5.76 -20.40 4.36
C HIS A 215 -6.00 -21.09 5.71
N LYS A 216 -5.03 -21.88 6.17
CA LYS A 216 -5.09 -22.53 7.49
C LYS A 216 -5.19 -21.50 8.60
N LEU A 217 -4.33 -20.48 8.59
CA LEU A 217 -4.35 -19.41 9.56
C LEU A 217 -5.68 -18.64 9.55
N PHE A 218 -6.25 -18.35 8.38
CA PHE A 218 -7.52 -17.66 8.27
C PHE A 218 -8.67 -18.40 8.94
N ASN A 219 -8.72 -19.72 8.79
CA ASN A 219 -9.82 -20.56 9.28
C ASN A 219 -9.62 -21.06 10.73
N PHE A 220 -8.40 -21.07 11.25
CA PHE A 220 -8.12 -21.57 12.59
C PHE A 220 -7.89 -20.41 13.56
N GLU A 221 -8.79 -20.28 14.54
CA GLU A 221 -8.58 -19.49 15.72
C GLU A 221 -8.04 -20.39 16.84
N PRO A 222 -7.14 -19.90 17.70
CA PRO A 222 -6.81 -18.50 17.99
C PRO A 222 -5.49 -17.99 17.37
N GLN A 223 -4.89 -18.67 16.42
CA GLN A 223 -3.61 -18.29 15.85
C GLN A 223 -3.69 -16.96 15.11
N THR A 224 -2.71 -16.08 15.33
CA THR A 224 -2.61 -14.75 14.70
C THR A 224 -1.52 -14.68 13.64
N ASP A 225 -0.56 -15.59 13.68
CA ASP A 225 0.57 -15.68 12.78
C ASP A 225 0.97 -17.14 12.55
N GLY A 226 1.67 -17.37 11.47
CA GLY A 226 2.19 -18.68 11.10
C GLY A 226 3.16 -18.58 9.94
N ASP A 227 4.06 -19.52 9.86
CA ASP A 227 4.99 -19.69 8.75
C ASP A 227 5.02 -21.15 8.30
N ALA A 228 5.32 -21.36 7.03
CA ALA A 228 5.48 -22.68 6.45
C ALA A 228 6.38 -22.62 5.22
N GLN A 229 7.00 -23.74 4.91
CA GLN A 229 7.56 -23.99 3.59
C GLN A 229 6.47 -24.63 2.71
N GLU A 230 6.16 -23.98 1.60
CA GLU A 230 5.13 -24.44 0.66
C GLU A 230 5.75 -24.72 -0.71
N ASP A 231 5.12 -25.59 -1.48
CA ASP A 231 5.43 -25.72 -2.90
C ASP A 231 4.66 -24.65 -3.68
N LEU A 232 5.36 -23.91 -4.53
CA LEU A 232 4.78 -22.84 -5.35
C LEU A 232 3.69 -23.37 -6.30
N SER A 233 3.77 -24.65 -6.71
CA SER A 233 2.76 -25.29 -7.54
C SER A 233 1.35 -25.28 -6.92
N LEU A 234 1.23 -25.19 -5.59
CA LEU A 234 -0.05 -24.98 -4.90
C LEU A 234 -0.78 -23.72 -5.38
N TRP A 235 -0.03 -22.72 -5.83
CA TRP A 235 -0.54 -21.41 -6.25
C TRP A 235 -0.85 -21.35 -7.74
N GLU A 236 -1.13 -22.48 -8.36
CA GLU A 236 -1.53 -22.55 -9.76
C GLU A 236 -2.92 -21.94 -9.97
N SER A 237 -3.04 -21.14 -11.02
CA SER A 237 -4.33 -20.69 -11.53
C SER A 237 -4.60 -21.32 -12.89
N GLN A 238 -5.86 -21.47 -13.28
CA GLN A 238 -6.24 -22.00 -14.58
C GLN A 238 -5.43 -21.34 -15.72
N GLY A 239 -4.63 -22.14 -16.42
CA GLY A 239 -3.81 -21.71 -17.54
C GLY A 239 -2.41 -21.22 -17.19
N ARG A 240 -1.95 -21.33 -15.96
CA ARG A 240 -0.56 -21.05 -15.55
C ARG A 240 -0.05 -22.15 -14.66
N THR A 241 0.92 -22.90 -15.14
CA THR A 241 1.69 -23.85 -14.35
C THR A 241 2.87 -23.10 -13.74
N LEU A 242 2.95 -23.07 -12.42
CA LEU A 242 4.13 -22.59 -11.71
C LEU A 242 5.09 -23.76 -11.53
N GLU A 243 6.38 -23.53 -11.75
CA GLU A 243 7.38 -24.55 -11.50
C GLU A 243 7.35 -24.97 -10.03
N ALA A 244 7.43 -26.28 -9.76
CA ALA A 244 7.56 -26.83 -8.41
C ALA A 244 8.82 -26.25 -7.75
N ARG A 245 8.63 -25.44 -6.71
CA ARG A 245 9.70 -24.70 -6.02
C ARG A 245 9.29 -24.50 -4.58
N ALA A 246 10.14 -24.83 -3.65
CA ALA A 246 9.91 -24.52 -2.24
C ALA A 246 9.96 -22.99 -2.02
N VAL A 247 8.93 -22.45 -1.39
CA VAL A 247 8.85 -21.05 -0.96
C VAL A 247 8.56 -20.97 0.52
N VAL A 248 9.15 -19.99 1.20
CA VAL A 248 8.83 -19.71 2.60
C VAL A 248 7.67 -18.71 2.62
N VAL A 249 6.59 -19.09 3.29
CA VAL A 249 5.39 -18.27 3.46
C VAL A 249 5.29 -17.87 4.92
N GLU A 250 5.32 -16.58 5.20
CA GLU A 250 4.99 -16.00 6.51
C GLU A 250 3.61 -15.34 6.40
N ALA A 251 2.70 -15.69 7.28
CA ALA A 251 1.34 -15.20 7.28
C ALA A 251 0.97 -14.56 8.62
N ARG A 252 0.13 -13.50 8.58
CA ARG A 252 -0.37 -12.83 9.78
C ARG A 252 -1.82 -12.38 9.59
N LYS A 253 -2.64 -12.61 10.60
CA LYS A 253 -3.98 -12.00 10.68
C LYS A 253 -3.87 -10.51 10.99
N VAL A 254 -4.65 -9.71 10.27
CA VAL A 254 -4.81 -8.28 10.59
C VAL A 254 -6.16 -8.10 11.25
N PRO A 255 -6.22 -7.69 12.53
CA PRO A 255 -7.46 -7.48 13.24
C PRO A 255 -8.37 -6.47 12.53
N GLY A 256 -9.66 -6.77 12.43
CA GLY A 256 -10.66 -5.82 11.93
C GLY A 256 -10.72 -5.62 10.41
N ARG A 257 -10.16 -6.56 9.62
CA ARG A 257 -10.36 -6.60 8.16
C ARG A 257 -11.11 -7.83 7.71
#